data_e682fca8f36770660bab059277dc006c
#
_entry.id   e682fca8f36770660bab059277dc006c
#
_cell.length_a   1.000
_cell.length_b   1.000
_cell.length_c   1.000
_cell.angle_alpha   90.00
_cell.angle_beta   90.00
_cell.angle_gamma   90.00
#
_symmetry.space_group_name_H-M   'P 1'
#
loop_
_entity.id
_entity.type
_entity.pdbx_description
1 polymer ?
#
loop_
_entity_poly.entity_id
_entity_poly.type
_entity_poly.pdbx_seq_one_letter_code
_entity_poly.pdbx_strand_id
1 'polypeptide(L)'
;MRQNPFRAGNEISQPFNSGVVDIYRVTDAGEPGYAPVPRLERRVRLHYEELKLGLIRFYGAKQAQVKVEKVLRVPRRPEVSPQDVAVTQDGKQYRIELVQLAAGVYPPSLDLTLGTVEQVYDLPEEGSHAVV
;
A
#
# COMPACT_ATOMS: atom_id res chain seq x y z
N MET A 1 36.06 8.12 6.86
CA MET A 1 34.88 7.34 7.20
C MET A 1 34.40 6.58 5.96
N ARG A 2 34.16 5.32 6.14
CA ARG A 2 33.77 4.47 5.02
C ARG A 2 32.25 4.50 4.84
N GLN A 3 31.81 4.82 3.63
CA GLN A 3 30.38 4.81 3.33
C GLN A 3 29.87 3.38 3.13
N ASN A 4 28.61 3.16 3.49
CA ASN A 4 27.94 1.91 3.22
C ASN A 4 27.75 1.79 1.70
N PRO A 5 28.22 0.70 1.04
CA PRO A 5 28.11 0.55 -0.41
C PRO A 5 26.68 0.37 -0.90
N PHE A 6 25.75 0.02 0.00
CA PHE A 6 24.32 -0.19 -0.33
C PHE A 6 23.46 1.01 -0.03
N ARG A 7 24.07 2.12 0.40
CA ARG A 7 23.35 3.33 0.76
C ARG A 7 24.12 4.54 0.26
N ALA A 8 23.47 5.32 -0.60
CA ALA A 8 24.06 6.57 -1.06
C ALA A 8 24.15 7.55 0.11
N GLY A 9 25.23 8.34 0.15
CA GLY A 9 25.45 9.29 1.23
C GLY A 9 24.39 10.38 1.33
N ASN A 10 23.62 10.60 0.26
CA ASN A 10 22.54 11.59 0.19
C ASN A 10 21.15 10.99 0.38
N GLU A 11 21.04 9.71 0.70
CA GLU A 11 19.75 9.12 0.97
C GLU A 11 19.17 9.62 2.29
N ILE A 12 17.86 9.86 2.29
CA ILE A 12 17.15 10.31 3.47
C ILE A 12 16.63 9.08 4.22
N SER A 13 16.84 9.07 5.54
CA SER A 13 16.27 8.04 6.40
C SER A 13 14.74 8.21 6.46
N GLN A 14 14.01 7.16 6.15
CA GLN A 14 12.55 7.20 6.06
C GLN A 14 11.92 6.53 7.27
N PRO A 15 11.26 7.28 8.15
CA PRO A 15 10.43 6.68 9.21
C PRO A 15 9.03 6.33 8.66
N PHE A 16 8.34 5.42 9.37
CA PHE A 16 6.98 5.00 9.04
C PHE A 16 6.12 5.17 10.29
N ASN A 17 5.66 6.38 10.55
CA ASN A 17 5.05 6.77 11.82
C ASN A 17 3.59 7.20 11.73
N SER A 18 2.97 7.13 10.55
CA SER A 18 1.59 7.56 10.40
C SER A 18 0.58 6.53 10.88
N GLY A 19 0.94 5.26 10.85
CA GLY A 19 0.05 4.21 11.32
C GLY A 19 0.40 2.86 10.74
N VAL A 20 -0.58 1.95 10.76
CA VAL A 20 -0.46 0.57 10.26
C VAL A 20 -1.51 0.35 9.19
N VAL A 21 -1.10 -0.29 8.09
CA VAL A 21 -1.98 -0.63 6.98
C VAL A 21 -1.93 -2.13 6.73
N ASP A 22 -3.10 -2.72 6.52
CA ASP A 22 -3.23 -4.12 6.11
C ASP A 22 -3.43 -4.18 4.61
N ILE A 23 -2.66 -5.03 3.95
CA ILE A 23 -2.75 -5.23 2.50
C ILE A 23 -3.45 -6.56 2.25
N TYR A 24 -4.51 -6.51 1.45
CA TYR A 24 -5.31 -7.67 1.10
C TYR A 24 -5.30 -7.88 -0.40
N ARG A 25 -5.28 -9.13 -0.80
CA ARG A 25 -5.53 -9.52 -2.20
C ARG A 25 -6.99 -9.88 -2.37
N VAL A 26 -7.59 -9.42 -3.47
CA VAL A 26 -8.95 -9.82 -3.82
C VAL A 26 -8.88 -11.17 -4.52
N THR A 27 -9.55 -12.18 -3.96
CA THR A 27 -9.63 -13.51 -4.53
C THR A 27 -11.07 -13.85 -4.84
N ASP A 28 -11.28 -14.89 -5.65
CA ASP A 28 -12.62 -15.39 -5.98
C ASP A 28 -12.93 -16.60 -5.10
N ALA A 29 -13.90 -16.47 -4.21
CA ALA A 29 -14.37 -17.55 -3.35
C ALA A 29 -15.59 -18.28 -3.93
N GLY A 30 -16.05 -17.89 -5.13
CA GLY A 30 -17.16 -18.54 -5.79
C GLY A 30 -16.81 -19.92 -6.32
N GLU A 31 -17.84 -20.76 -6.51
CA GLU A 31 -17.67 -22.08 -7.12
C GLU A 31 -17.36 -21.94 -8.61
N PRO A 32 -16.55 -22.87 -9.18
CA PRO A 32 -16.31 -22.87 -10.62
C PRO A 32 -17.60 -22.92 -11.43
N GLY A 33 -17.70 -22.05 -12.44
CA GLY A 33 -18.89 -21.97 -13.29
C GLY A 33 -19.98 -21.06 -12.78
N TYR A 34 -19.86 -20.50 -11.57
CA TYR A 34 -20.79 -19.56 -11.01
C TYR A 34 -20.20 -18.14 -11.00
N ALA A 35 -21.02 -17.15 -10.67
CA ALA A 35 -20.56 -15.77 -10.60
C ALA A 35 -19.43 -15.62 -9.58
N PRO A 36 -18.41 -14.77 -9.86
CA PRO A 36 -17.34 -14.53 -8.90
C PRO A 36 -17.87 -13.97 -7.59
N VAL A 37 -17.32 -14.46 -6.48
CA VAL A 37 -17.58 -13.94 -5.14
C VAL A 37 -16.30 -13.34 -4.62
N PRO A 38 -16.15 -12.01 -4.63
CA PRO A 38 -14.91 -11.39 -4.19
C PRO A 38 -14.71 -11.59 -2.69
N ARG A 39 -13.47 -11.94 -2.34
CA ARG A 39 -13.07 -12.18 -0.97
C ARG A 39 -11.70 -11.58 -0.74
N LEU A 40 -11.48 -11.01 0.43
CA LEU A 40 -10.17 -10.46 0.79
C LEU A 40 -9.35 -11.51 1.52
N GLU A 41 -8.10 -11.63 1.09
CA GLU A 41 -7.10 -12.46 1.74
C GLU A 41 -5.96 -11.57 2.19
N ARG A 42 -5.66 -11.54 3.49
CA ARG A 42 -4.57 -10.71 4.01
C ARG A 42 -3.23 -11.20 3.50
N ARG A 43 -2.43 -10.26 3.00
CA ARG A 43 -1.08 -10.53 2.51
C ARG A 43 -0.02 -10.10 3.52
N VAL A 44 -0.14 -8.88 4.04
CA VAL A 44 0.88 -8.32 4.93
C VAL A 44 0.31 -7.14 5.71
N ARG A 45 0.85 -6.89 6.89
CA ARG A 45 0.57 -5.69 7.68
C ARG A 45 1.87 -4.88 7.78
N LEU A 46 1.79 -3.60 7.44
CA LEU A 46 2.96 -2.73 7.36
C LEU A 46 2.73 -1.43 8.12
N HIS A 47 3.79 -0.91 8.71
CA HIS A 47 3.81 0.50 9.12
C HIS A 47 3.91 1.38 7.88
N TYR A 48 3.31 2.55 7.93
CA TYR A 48 3.35 3.47 6.81
C TYR A 48 3.60 4.90 7.24
N GLU A 49 4.03 5.72 6.28
CA GLU A 49 4.08 7.16 6.37
C GLU A 49 3.15 7.74 5.29
N GLU A 50 2.23 8.58 5.70
CA GLU A 50 1.35 9.25 4.73
C GLU A 50 2.10 10.41 4.10
N LEU A 51 2.11 10.46 2.75
CA LEU A 51 2.79 11.52 2.03
C LEU A 51 1.92 12.76 1.90
N LYS A 52 2.58 13.92 1.81
CA LYS A 52 1.91 15.21 1.79
C LYS A 52 1.16 15.45 0.49
N LEU A 53 0.19 16.36 0.54
CA LEU A 53 -0.68 16.73 -0.57
C LEU A 53 0.07 17.05 -1.88
N GLY A 54 1.26 17.66 -1.80
CA GLY A 54 2.06 17.95 -2.99
C GLY A 54 2.44 16.71 -3.78
N LEU A 55 2.81 15.63 -3.08
CA LEU A 55 3.13 14.35 -3.73
C LEU A 55 1.87 13.70 -4.29
N ILE A 56 0.75 13.76 -3.57
CA ILE A 56 -0.53 13.27 -4.06
C ILE A 56 -0.89 13.96 -5.37
N ARG A 57 -0.70 15.27 -5.45
CA ARG A 57 -0.97 16.05 -6.65
C ARG A 57 -0.09 15.63 -7.83
N PHE A 58 1.19 15.35 -7.57
CA PHE A 58 2.11 14.86 -8.58
C PHE A 58 1.68 13.51 -9.15
N TYR A 59 1.35 12.55 -8.28
CA TYR A 59 0.88 11.25 -8.74
C TYR A 59 -0.47 11.36 -9.43
N GLY A 60 -1.36 12.22 -8.96
CA GLY A 60 -2.64 12.48 -9.60
C GLY A 60 -2.51 12.99 -11.03
N ALA A 61 -1.53 13.85 -11.28
CA ALA A 61 -1.26 14.35 -12.63
C ALA A 61 -0.83 13.24 -13.58
N LYS A 62 -0.04 12.28 -13.11
CA LYS A 62 0.35 11.11 -13.88
C LYS A 62 -0.78 10.12 -14.11
N GLN A 63 -1.75 10.12 -13.23
CA GLN A 63 -2.88 9.20 -13.19
C GLN A 63 -4.17 9.98 -13.45
N ALA A 64 -4.22 10.72 -14.57
CA ALA A 64 -5.27 11.71 -14.83
C ALA A 64 -6.70 11.15 -14.76
N GLN A 65 -6.88 9.83 -14.95
CA GLN A 65 -8.20 9.20 -14.91
C GLN A 65 -8.49 8.51 -13.57
N VAL A 66 -7.57 8.58 -12.62
CA VAL A 66 -7.70 7.93 -11.32
C VAL A 66 -7.84 8.99 -10.24
N LYS A 67 -8.89 8.87 -9.42
CA LYS A 67 -9.05 9.74 -8.27
C LYS A 67 -8.13 9.26 -7.16
N VAL A 68 -7.12 10.06 -6.84
CA VAL A 68 -6.17 9.77 -5.79
C VAL A 68 -6.73 10.26 -4.44
N GLU A 69 -6.89 9.36 -3.49
CA GLU A 69 -7.33 9.70 -2.14
C GLU A 69 -6.14 10.01 -1.24
N LYS A 70 -5.10 9.20 -1.30
CA LYS A 70 -3.87 9.43 -0.55
C LYS A 70 -2.73 8.61 -1.12
N VAL A 71 -1.52 8.93 -0.70
CA VAL A 71 -0.31 8.17 -1.04
C VAL A 71 0.36 7.75 0.27
N LEU A 72 0.63 6.46 0.40
CA LEU A 72 1.30 5.90 1.57
C LEU A 72 2.66 5.38 1.18
N ARG A 73 3.68 5.69 1.98
CA ARG A 73 5.00 5.09 1.84
C ARG A 73 5.15 3.97 2.84
N VAL A 74 5.52 2.79 2.34
CA VAL A 74 5.69 1.58 3.15
C VAL A 74 7.05 0.96 2.87
N PRO A 75 7.59 0.14 3.77
CA PRO A 75 8.79 -0.64 3.46
C PRO A 75 8.52 -1.53 2.26
N ARG A 76 9.56 -1.72 1.43
CA ARG A 76 9.46 -2.56 0.22
C ARG A 76 9.16 -4.01 0.59
N ARG A 77 8.04 -4.53 0.08
CA ARG A 77 7.62 -5.91 0.30
C ARG A 77 7.07 -6.51 -0.98
N PRO A 78 7.41 -7.78 -1.30
CA PRO A 78 6.93 -8.41 -2.52
C PRO A 78 5.42 -8.72 -2.49
N GLU A 79 4.81 -8.75 -1.31
CA GLU A 79 3.39 -9.04 -1.15
C GLU A 79 2.48 -7.91 -1.63
N VAL A 80 3.03 -6.72 -1.82
CA VAL A 80 2.25 -5.53 -2.22
C VAL A 80 2.18 -5.45 -3.74
N SER A 81 0.98 -5.35 -4.28
CA SER A 81 0.76 -5.29 -5.74
C SER A 81 -0.34 -4.31 -6.09
N PRO A 82 -0.33 -3.74 -7.32
CA PRO A 82 -1.49 -2.99 -7.81
C PRO A 82 -2.75 -3.86 -7.81
N GLN A 83 -3.90 -3.22 -7.64
CA GLN A 83 -5.22 -3.85 -7.55
C GLN A 83 -5.49 -4.55 -6.21
N ASP A 84 -4.53 -4.58 -5.31
CA ASP A 84 -4.76 -5.01 -3.93
C ASP A 84 -5.57 -3.95 -3.18
N VAL A 85 -6.12 -4.33 -2.05
CA VAL A 85 -6.88 -3.44 -1.16
C VAL A 85 -6.04 -3.12 0.06
N ALA A 86 -5.93 -1.84 0.37
CA ALA A 86 -5.25 -1.35 1.57
C ALA A 86 -6.30 -0.90 2.58
N VAL A 87 -6.19 -1.38 3.82
CA VAL A 87 -7.09 -1.02 4.90
C VAL A 87 -6.30 -0.36 6.02
N THR A 88 -6.61 0.89 6.29
CA THR A 88 -5.95 1.65 7.36
C THR A 88 -6.60 1.35 8.71
N GLN A 89 -5.98 1.84 9.80
CA GLN A 89 -6.43 1.52 11.16
C GLN A 89 -7.86 1.95 11.46
N ASP A 90 -8.36 2.96 10.76
CA ASP A 90 -9.74 3.42 10.89
C ASP A 90 -10.75 2.51 10.18
N GLY A 91 -10.28 1.44 9.53
CA GLY A 91 -11.12 0.52 8.81
C GLY A 91 -11.47 0.94 7.39
N LYS A 92 -11.02 2.09 6.94
CA LYS A 92 -11.31 2.57 5.59
C LYS A 92 -10.53 1.77 4.57
N GLN A 93 -11.20 1.40 3.48
CA GLN A 93 -10.65 0.56 2.42
C GLN A 93 -10.29 1.42 1.21
N TYR A 94 -9.14 1.12 0.63
CA TYR A 94 -8.64 1.80 -0.57
C TYR A 94 -8.15 0.76 -1.56
N ARG A 95 -8.28 1.09 -2.84
CA ARG A 95 -7.67 0.30 -3.90
C ARG A 95 -6.27 0.81 -4.17
N ILE A 96 -5.31 -0.08 -4.29
CA ILE A 96 -3.95 0.29 -4.68
C ILE A 96 -3.93 0.44 -6.20
N GLU A 97 -3.84 1.69 -6.66
CA GLU A 97 -3.86 2.00 -8.10
C GLU A 97 -2.47 1.92 -8.71
N LEU A 98 -1.44 2.25 -7.96
CA LEU A 98 -0.07 2.31 -8.45
C LEU A 98 0.88 1.97 -7.32
N VAL A 99 1.91 1.19 -7.64
CA VAL A 99 3.02 0.88 -6.74
C VAL A 99 4.29 1.37 -7.40
N GLN A 100 5.02 2.28 -6.73
CA GLN A 100 6.26 2.83 -7.25
C GLN A 100 7.38 2.70 -6.23
N LEU A 101 8.58 2.45 -6.71
CA LEU A 101 9.75 2.45 -5.84
C LEU A 101 10.08 3.90 -5.46
N ALA A 102 10.17 4.17 -4.17
CA ALA A 102 10.55 5.49 -3.68
C ALA A 102 12.03 5.73 -3.91
N ALA A 103 12.37 6.90 -4.50
CA ALA A 103 13.75 7.27 -4.77
C ALA A 103 14.33 8.09 -3.62
N GLY A 104 15.63 7.93 -3.37
CA GLY A 104 16.36 8.77 -2.44
C GLY A 104 16.07 8.54 -0.97
N VAL A 105 15.50 7.40 -0.60
CA VAL A 105 15.17 7.07 0.79
C VAL A 105 15.76 5.72 1.18
N TYR A 106 15.99 5.56 2.47
CA TYR A 106 16.44 4.32 3.09
C TYR A 106 15.63 4.08 4.37
N PRO A 107 15.13 2.88 4.63
CA PRO A 107 15.25 1.64 3.84
C PRO A 107 14.51 1.72 2.50
N PRO A 108 14.76 0.74 1.60
CA PRO A 108 14.00 0.68 0.35
C PRO A 108 12.50 0.66 0.61
N SER A 109 11.79 1.52 -0.08
CA SER A 109 10.36 1.79 0.20
C SER A 109 9.55 1.82 -1.08
N LEU A 110 8.25 1.60 -0.93
CA LEU A 110 7.27 1.70 -2.02
C LEU A 110 6.29 2.82 -1.71
N ASP A 111 5.94 3.59 -2.73
CA ASP A 111 4.86 4.56 -2.66
C ASP A 111 3.61 3.96 -3.27
N LEU A 112 2.56 3.84 -2.45
CA LEU A 112 1.27 3.27 -2.84
C LEU A 112 0.31 4.42 -3.11
N THR A 113 -0.12 4.56 -4.36
CA THR A 113 -1.17 5.51 -4.72
C THR A 113 -2.51 4.84 -4.49
N LEU A 114 -3.30 5.38 -3.58
CA LEU A 114 -4.56 4.79 -3.16
C LEU A 114 -5.73 5.54 -3.75
N GLY A 115 -6.66 4.80 -4.32
CA GLY A 115 -7.92 5.31 -4.83
C GLY A 115 -9.11 4.73 -4.07
N THR A 116 -10.30 5.12 -4.48
CA THR A 116 -11.54 4.64 -3.88
C THR A 116 -11.82 3.21 -4.34
N VAL A 117 -12.26 2.34 -3.42
CA VAL A 117 -12.78 1.02 -3.81
C VAL A 117 -14.15 1.18 -4.46
N GLU A 118 -14.45 0.31 -5.43
CA GLU A 118 -15.76 0.30 -6.08
C GLU A 118 -16.85 -0.24 -5.16
N GLN A 119 -16.48 -1.14 -4.26
CA GLN A 119 -17.36 -1.72 -3.26
C GLN A 119 -16.59 -1.93 -1.97
N VAL A 120 -17.28 -1.87 -0.85
CA VAL A 120 -16.69 -2.19 0.45
C VAL A 120 -16.76 -3.69 0.64
N TYR A 121 -15.61 -4.30 0.95
CA TYR A 121 -15.53 -5.74 1.17
C TYR A 121 -15.72 -6.06 2.65
N ASP A 122 -16.23 -7.25 2.94
CA ASP A 122 -16.20 -7.79 4.29
C ASP A 122 -14.77 -8.21 4.62
N LEU A 123 -14.27 -7.75 5.78
CA LEU A 123 -12.93 -8.12 6.22
C LEU A 123 -12.97 -9.51 6.86
N PRO A 124 -11.98 -10.37 6.55
CA PRO A 124 -11.91 -11.68 7.18
C PRO A 124 -11.67 -11.55 8.68
N GLU A 125 -12.15 -12.51 9.46
CA GLU A 125 -11.77 -12.62 10.85
C GLU A 125 -10.27 -12.85 10.96
N GLU A 126 -9.64 -12.15 11.90
CA GLU A 126 -8.22 -12.18 12.03
C GLU A 126 -7.79 -12.75 13.37
N GLY A 127 -6.83 -13.66 13.30
CA GLY A 127 -6.01 -13.95 14.44
C GLY A 127 -5.02 -12.82 14.68
N SER A 128 -4.16 -13.00 15.67
CA SER A 128 -3.07 -12.07 15.91
C SER A 128 -2.01 -12.20 14.82
N HIS A 129 -1.64 -11.08 14.20
CA HIS A 129 -0.61 -11.04 13.17
C HIS A 129 0.46 -10.03 13.56
N ALA A 130 1.71 -10.40 13.32
CA ALA A 130 2.83 -9.51 13.54
C ALA A 130 2.88 -8.43 12.45
N VAL A 131 3.26 -7.21 12.86
CA VAL A 131 3.53 -6.13 11.93
C VAL A 131 4.93 -6.31 11.36
N VAL A 132 5.03 -6.20 10.07
CA VAL A 132 6.30 -6.34 9.36
C VAL A 132 6.93 -4.98 9.10
#